data_4ea5dceb165bfd963fa51b93b4ea3735
#
_entry.id   4ea5dceb165bfd963fa51b93b4ea3735
#
_cell.length_a   1.000
_cell.length_b   1.000
_cell.length_c   1.000
_cell.angle_alpha   90.00
_cell.angle_beta   90.00
_cell.angle_gamma   90.00
#
_symmetry.space_group_name_H-M   'P 1'
#
loop_
_entity.id
_entity.type
_entity.pdbx_description
1 polymer ?
#
loop_
_entity_poly.entity_id
_entity_poly.type
_entity_poly.pdbx_seq_one_letter_code
_entity_poly.pdbx_strand_id
1 'polypeptide(L)'
;MNASGLIRGYLAKNVETEKFLTHVATTIQRQLQEWDEHYKVKVETCPGHPFLITIHVNTPIYKVVLSQEEVRMNQEKGPYALDRLIWRELQVQGMVILYSPGNYLAHVL
;
A
#
# COMPACT_ATOMS: atom_id res chain seq x y z
N MET A 1 12.44 3.02 6.88
CA MET A 1 11.25 3.79 7.25
C MET A 1 10.63 3.24 8.52
N ASN A 2 10.33 4.10 9.46
CA ASN A 2 9.67 3.72 10.71
C ASN A 2 8.17 3.77 10.56
N ALA A 3 7.46 2.88 11.26
CA ALA A 3 6.02 2.82 11.26
C ALA A 3 5.51 2.53 12.67
N SER A 4 4.33 3.04 13.00
CA SER A 4 3.67 2.79 14.27
C SER A 4 2.47 1.85 14.07
N GLY A 5 2.57 0.64 14.62
CA GLY A 5 1.46 -0.31 14.59
C GLY A 5 0.24 0.18 15.36
N LEU A 6 0.47 0.97 16.42
CA LEU A 6 -0.61 1.54 17.21
C LEU A 6 -1.43 2.55 16.38
N ILE A 7 -0.74 3.47 15.69
CA ILE A 7 -1.40 4.46 14.83
C ILE A 7 -2.09 3.77 13.67
N ARG A 8 -1.43 2.82 13.02
CA ARG A 8 -2.01 2.09 11.89
C ARG A 8 -3.25 1.30 12.32
N GLY A 9 -3.22 0.68 13.49
CA GLY A 9 -4.37 -0.04 14.04
C GLY A 9 -5.55 0.89 14.33
N TYR A 10 -5.28 2.07 14.86
CA TYR A 10 -6.30 3.08 15.08
C TYR A 10 -6.96 3.50 13.75
N LEU A 11 -6.14 3.78 12.73
CA LEU A 11 -6.65 4.17 11.41
C LEU A 11 -7.48 3.04 10.79
N ALA A 12 -7.03 1.80 10.91
CA ALA A 12 -7.75 0.65 10.36
C ALA A 12 -9.15 0.50 10.94
N LYS A 13 -9.36 0.91 12.20
CA LYS A 13 -10.64 0.81 12.89
C LYS A 13 -11.55 2.03 12.72
N ASN A 14 -10.97 3.20 12.42
CA ASN A 14 -11.69 4.47 12.56
C ASN A 14 -11.80 5.31 11.29
N VAL A 15 -11.18 4.90 10.19
CA VAL A 15 -11.29 5.64 8.93
C VAL A 15 -12.04 4.85 7.86
N GLU A 16 -12.63 5.56 6.91
CA GLU A 16 -13.30 4.94 5.78
C GLU A 16 -12.31 4.15 4.91
N THR A 17 -12.82 3.12 4.24
CA THR A 17 -12.02 2.20 3.42
C THR A 17 -11.18 2.91 2.38
N GLU A 18 -11.75 3.86 1.64
CA GLU A 18 -11.01 4.62 0.62
C GLU A 18 -9.89 5.44 1.25
N LYS A 19 -10.15 6.10 2.36
CA LYS A 19 -9.14 6.89 3.07
C LYS A 19 -8.05 6.01 3.64
N PHE A 20 -8.41 4.83 4.13
CA PHE A 20 -7.44 3.87 4.62
C PHE A 20 -6.51 3.40 3.48
N LEU A 21 -7.08 3.07 2.32
CA LEU A 21 -6.28 2.70 1.14
C LEU A 21 -5.33 3.83 0.74
N THR A 22 -5.81 5.07 0.74
CA THR A 22 -4.96 6.23 0.42
C THR A 22 -3.80 6.36 1.40
N HIS A 23 -4.07 6.13 2.68
CA HIS A 23 -3.02 6.13 3.70
C HIS A 23 -1.97 5.04 3.44
N VAL A 24 -2.44 3.82 3.13
CA VAL A 24 -1.55 2.69 2.81
C VAL A 24 -0.71 3.02 1.58
N ALA A 25 -1.33 3.54 0.52
CA ALA A 25 -0.63 3.92 -0.71
C ALA A 25 0.44 4.99 -0.44
N THR A 26 0.13 5.97 0.39
CA THR A 26 1.10 7.00 0.79
C THR A 26 2.28 6.39 1.54
N THR A 27 2.02 5.43 2.41
CA THR A 27 3.07 4.73 3.15
C THR A 27 3.97 3.94 2.20
N ILE A 28 3.37 3.23 1.25
CA ILE A 28 4.11 2.48 0.24
C ILE A 28 4.98 3.43 -0.61
N GLN A 29 4.43 4.57 -1.01
CA GLN A 29 5.18 5.57 -1.77
C GLN A 29 6.41 6.05 -1.00
N ARG A 30 6.25 6.34 0.29
CA ARG A 30 7.38 6.76 1.14
C ARG A 30 8.47 5.70 1.20
N GLN A 31 8.08 4.44 1.32
CA GLN A 31 9.04 3.33 1.34
C GLN A 31 9.77 3.21 0.00
N LEU A 32 9.05 3.29 -1.11
CA LEU A 32 9.64 3.23 -2.44
C LEU A 32 10.59 4.40 -2.68
N GLN A 33 10.23 5.60 -2.19
CA GLN A 33 11.06 6.79 -2.36
C GLN A 33 12.37 6.74 -1.57
N GLU A 34 12.49 5.86 -0.57
CA GLU A 34 13.78 5.60 0.07
C GLU A 34 14.74 4.88 -0.87
N TRP A 35 14.22 4.15 -1.86
CA TRP A 35 15.02 3.44 -2.86
C TRP A 35 15.28 4.28 -4.10
N ASP A 36 14.26 5.03 -4.55
CA ASP A 36 14.35 5.95 -5.69
C ASP A 36 13.30 7.04 -5.49
N GLU A 37 13.76 8.29 -5.35
CA GLU A 37 12.88 9.43 -5.09
C GLU A 37 11.84 9.68 -6.18
N HIS A 38 12.05 9.13 -7.37
CA HIS A 38 11.14 9.30 -8.51
C HIS A 38 9.90 8.42 -8.45
N TYR A 39 9.83 7.48 -7.52
CA TYR A 39 8.63 6.66 -7.36
C TYR A 39 7.42 7.50 -6.97
N LYS A 40 6.30 7.24 -7.64
CA LYS A 40 4.99 7.80 -7.31
C LYS A 40 3.96 6.68 -7.26
N VAL A 41 3.06 6.76 -6.31
CA VAL A 41 1.95 5.83 -6.19
C VAL A 41 0.66 6.61 -6.39
N LYS A 42 -0.14 6.20 -7.37
CA LYS A 42 -1.40 6.83 -7.69
C LYS A 42 -2.54 5.87 -7.40
N VAL A 43 -3.57 6.35 -6.72
CA VAL A 43 -4.79 5.60 -6.46
C VAL A 43 -5.91 6.24 -7.26
N GLU A 44 -6.58 5.44 -8.09
CA GLU A 44 -7.76 5.88 -8.83
C GLU A 44 -8.98 5.16 -8.27
N THR A 45 -10.01 5.92 -7.97
CA THR A 45 -11.24 5.41 -7.42
C THR A 45 -12.42 5.90 -8.25
N CYS A 46 -13.42 5.03 -8.39
CA CYS A 46 -14.67 5.37 -9.03
C CYS A 46 -15.79 4.62 -8.30
N PRO A 47 -16.87 5.29 -7.90
CA PRO A 47 -17.95 4.62 -7.17
C PRO A 47 -18.43 3.36 -7.90
N GLY A 48 -18.53 2.24 -7.17
CA GLY A 48 -18.99 0.97 -7.73
C GLY A 48 -17.96 0.20 -8.55
N HIS A 49 -16.74 0.72 -8.70
CA HIS A 49 -15.67 0.09 -9.46
C HIS A 49 -14.49 -0.31 -8.55
N PRO A 50 -13.64 -1.25 -8.98
CA PRO A 50 -12.43 -1.59 -8.25
C PRO A 50 -11.50 -0.38 -8.12
N PHE A 51 -10.65 -0.40 -7.09
CA PHE A 51 -9.57 0.56 -6.95
C PHE A 51 -8.42 0.17 -7.87
N LEU A 52 -7.83 1.15 -8.54
CA LEU A 52 -6.61 0.95 -9.34
C LEU A 52 -5.46 1.68 -8.66
N ILE A 53 -4.41 0.92 -8.32
CA ILE A 53 -3.19 1.46 -7.75
C ILE A 53 -2.09 1.32 -8.80
N THR A 54 -1.47 2.43 -9.17
CA THR A 54 -0.43 2.45 -10.18
C THR A 54 0.86 2.95 -9.57
N ILE A 55 1.95 2.22 -9.81
CA ILE A 55 3.29 2.59 -9.38
C ILE A 55 4.03 3.12 -10.59
N HIS A 56 4.56 4.34 -10.48
CA HIS A 56 5.27 5.02 -11.57
C HIS A 56 6.71 5.32 -11.19
N VAL A 57 7.62 5.16 -12.16
CA VAL A 57 8.94 5.80 -12.16
C VAL A 57 9.07 6.40 -13.56
N ASN A 58 8.70 7.68 -13.72
CA ASN A 58 8.57 8.38 -15.00
C ASN A 58 7.45 7.81 -15.87
N THR A 59 7.31 6.48 -15.95
CA THR A 59 6.24 5.79 -16.66
C THR A 59 5.58 4.78 -15.69
N PRO A 60 4.32 4.38 -15.94
CA PRO A 60 3.70 3.31 -15.16
C PRO A 60 4.45 2.00 -15.32
N ILE A 61 4.83 1.35 -14.21
CA ILE A 61 5.57 0.07 -14.23
C ILE A 61 4.81 -1.06 -13.56
N TYR A 62 3.98 -0.78 -12.56
CA TYR A 62 3.16 -1.79 -11.89
C TYR A 62 1.74 -1.28 -11.71
N LYS A 63 0.78 -2.21 -11.79
CA LYS A 63 -0.64 -1.91 -11.54
C LYS A 63 -1.21 -2.97 -10.63
N VAL A 64 -1.96 -2.53 -9.62
CA VAL A 64 -2.65 -3.43 -8.69
C VAL A 64 -4.12 -3.04 -8.71
N VAL A 65 -4.99 -4.00 -9.01
CA VAL A 65 -6.44 -3.82 -9.01
C VAL A 65 -7.02 -4.55 -7.81
N LEU A 66 -7.72 -3.81 -6.96
CA LEU A 66 -8.33 -4.38 -5.76
C LEU A 66 -9.82 -4.03 -5.74
N SER A 67 -10.67 -5.02 -5.49
CA SER A 67 -12.09 -4.75 -5.29
C SER A 67 -12.28 -3.97 -3.98
N GLN A 68 -13.39 -3.26 -3.89
CA GLN A 68 -13.75 -2.56 -2.65
C GLN A 68 -13.85 -3.54 -1.49
N GLU A 69 -14.39 -4.72 -1.74
CA GLU A 69 -14.50 -5.77 -0.74
C GLU A 69 -13.15 -6.28 -0.25
N GLU A 70 -12.18 -6.49 -1.17
CA GLU A 70 -10.82 -6.89 -0.79
C GLU A 70 -10.15 -5.87 0.11
N VAL A 71 -10.30 -4.59 -0.21
CA VAL A 71 -9.72 -3.50 0.59
C VAL A 71 -10.36 -3.49 1.97
N ARG A 72 -11.70 -3.55 2.04
CA ARG A 72 -12.42 -3.54 3.31
C ARG A 72 -12.05 -4.75 4.17
N MET A 73 -12.03 -5.93 3.59
CA MET A 73 -11.70 -7.16 4.34
C MET A 73 -10.28 -7.10 4.89
N ASN A 74 -9.33 -6.60 4.12
CA ASN A 74 -7.94 -6.50 4.58
C ASN A 74 -7.77 -5.40 5.61
N GLN A 75 -8.53 -4.30 5.52
CA GLN A 75 -8.58 -3.28 6.55
C GLN A 75 -9.01 -3.86 7.89
N GLU A 76 -10.06 -4.70 7.89
CA GLU A 76 -10.59 -5.35 9.10
C GLU A 76 -9.66 -6.44 9.64
N LYS A 77 -8.89 -7.07 8.76
CA LYS A 77 -8.04 -8.22 9.10
C LYS A 77 -6.86 -7.87 9.99
N GLY A 78 -6.33 -6.66 9.85
CA GLY A 78 -5.21 -6.22 10.67
C GLY A 78 -4.59 -4.93 10.15
N PRO A 79 -3.72 -4.30 10.96
CA PRO A 79 -3.18 -2.98 10.62
C PRO A 79 -2.32 -2.95 9.36
N TYR A 80 -1.66 -4.05 9.02
CA TYR A 80 -0.77 -4.13 7.85
C TYR A 80 -1.20 -5.16 6.81
N ALA A 81 -2.39 -5.73 6.94
CA ALA A 81 -2.85 -6.78 6.01
C ALA A 81 -2.99 -6.25 4.57
N LEU A 82 -3.51 -5.04 4.40
CA LEU A 82 -3.64 -4.42 3.08
C LEU A 82 -2.28 -4.11 2.47
N ASP A 83 -1.35 -3.60 3.27
CA ASP A 83 0.04 -3.37 2.83
C ASP A 83 0.64 -4.66 2.30
N ARG A 84 0.50 -5.75 3.05
CA ARG A 84 1.05 -7.06 2.69
C ARG A 84 0.46 -7.57 1.39
N LEU A 85 -0.84 -7.40 1.19
CA LEU A 85 -1.50 -7.80 -0.05
C LEU A 85 -0.91 -7.07 -1.25
N ILE A 86 -0.75 -5.75 -1.14
CA ILE A 86 -0.20 -4.93 -2.22
C ILE A 86 1.26 -5.28 -2.50
N TRP A 87 2.09 -5.38 -1.47
CA TRP A 87 3.50 -5.73 -1.64
C TRP A 87 3.69 -7.11 -2.28
N ARG A 88 2.87 -8.08 -1.89
CA ARG A 88 2.92 -9.41 -2.50
C ARG A 88 2.57 -9.37 -3.98
N GLU A 89 1.57 -8.58 -4.35
CA GLU A 89 1.20 -8.41 -5.75
C GLU A 89 2.33 -7.75 -6.54
N LEU A 90 2.99 -6.76 -5.97
CA LEU A 90 4.15 -6.13 -6.61
C LEU A 90 5.28 -7.13 -6.82
N GLN A 91 5.53 -8.01 -5.86
CA GLN A 91 6.53 -9.07 -6.00
C GLN A 91 6.16 -10.06 -7.10
N VAL A 92 4.88 -10.42 -7.20
CA VAL A 92 4.39 -11.31 -8.27
C VAL A 92 4.64 -10.68 -9.64
N GLN A 93 4.52 -9.36 -9.75
CA GLN A 93 4.76 -8.63 -10.99
C GLN A 93 6.25 -8.41 -11.27
N GLY A 94 7.14 -8.83 -10.38
CA GLY A 94 8.58 -8.78 -10.60
C GLY A 94 9.32 -7.69 -9.83
N MET A 95 8.66 -6.97 -8.93
CA MET A 95 9.36 -5.98 -8.11
C MET A 95 10.31 -6.68 -7.15
N VAL A 96 11.56 -6.23 -7.13
CA VAL A 96 12.56 -6.68 -6.16
C VAL A 96 12.49 -5.74 -4.95
N ILE A 97 12.26 -6.33 -3.77
CA ILE A 97 12.19 -5.56 -2.53
C ILE A 97 13.59 -5.48 -1.94
N LEU A 98 14.09 -4.25 -1.79
CA LEU A 98 15.41 -4.00 -1.26
C LEU A 98 15.37 -3.94 0.28
N TYR A 99 16.43 -4.39 0.93
CA TYR A 99 16.55 -4.20 2.37
C TYR A 99 16.55 -2.71 2.69
N SER A 100 15.75 -2.32 3.68
CA SER A 100 15.65 -0.94 4.14
C SER A 100 15.66 -0.93 5.67
N PRO A 101 16.50 -0.11 6.30
CA PRO A 101 16.45 0.04 7.75
C PRO A 101 15.12 0.67 8.17
N GLY A 102 14.61 0.26 9.33
CA GLY A 102 13.32 0.70 9.82
C GLY A 102 12.40 -0.50 10.04
N ASN A 103 11.24 -0.25 10.61
CA ASN A 103 10.35 -1.31 11.03
C ASN A 103 9.15 -1.57 10.09
N TYR A 104 8.95 -0.73 9.08
CA TYR A 104 7.78 -0.88 8.21
C TYR A 104 7.78 -2.22 7.46
N LEU A 105 8.84 -2.50 6.70
CA LEU A 105 8.90 -3.75 5.92
C LEU A 105 8.87 -4.98 6.81
N ALA A 106 9.39 -4.88 8.03
CA ALA A 106 9.34 -5.99 8.99
C ALA A 106 7.91 -6.31 9.41
N HIS A 107 7.00 -5.32 9.43
CA HIS A 107 5.59 -5.56 9.71
C HIS A 107 4.85 -6.15 8.52
N VAL A 108 5.32 -5.91 7.31
CA VAL A 108 4.63 -6.24 6.07
C VAL A 108 5.09 -7.57 5.49
N LEU A 109 6.38 -7.83 5.54
CA LEU A 109 6.99 -9.00 4.87
C LEU A 109 7.33 -10.18 5.81
#